data_3742b2721cbba7929d54af58801abe6e
#
_entry.id   3742b2721cbba7929d54af58801abe6e
#
_cell.length_a   1.000
_cell.length_b   1.000
_cell.length_c   1.000
_cell.angle_alpha   90.00
_cell.angle_beta   90.00
_cell.angle_gamma   90.00
#
_symmetry.space_group_name_H-M   'P 1'
#
loop_
_entity.id
_entity.type
_entity.pdbx_description
1 polymer ?
#
loop_
_entity_poly.entity_id
_entity_poly.type
_entity_poly.pdbx_seq_one_letter_code
_entity_poly.pdbx_strand_id
1 'polypeptide(L)'
;MTIDLILFHLKQQTMKIKMILPALTEAKNPFWRPIKYSLFPPLGLATLAGYCSPDDEIDLQDEHVEELRLDDHPDLVLIQVYITNAFRAYRIADHYRATGAYVCLGGLHVTSLPEEAAPHADSIFLGPGEDIFPEFLADFRQKSPRKVYRNKDRDIAGIPPVRRDLIKGNRYLVPNSIVVSRGCPHHCDFCYKDAFFEGGRSFYTQRADEALAEIDRLPGRHLYFLDDHLLGNQRFGRALFEGMRGMDRVFQGASTIDAILRGDLIEDAAKAGLRSIFVGFETLSRNNLVQGNKRQNIGKDYEEAIRRLHSLGIMINGSFVFGLDDDDPDVFRRTVDWAVKNSLTTCTFHILTPYPGTRLFKEMERQGRILHRNWDLYDTRQVVYRTVGLSAPELKEGYDSAYNSFYSWTNILRASLGHDRIRYVIKHFAYAGGWKKFEPMWNFLIKTQGLNKMLPLLEAILSKVKSGKTDPNAHTLSPFPAIA
;
A
#
# COMPACT_ATOMS: atom_id res chain seq x y z
N MET A 1 -45.59 16.29 27.73
CA MET A 1 -45.80 15.18 26.79
C MET A 1 -45.18 15.50 25.45
N THR A 2 -43.92 15.93 25.39
CA THR A 2 -43.30 16.37 24.09
C THR A 2 -41.78 16.14 23.97
N ILE A 3 -41.09 15.71 25.01
CA ILE A 3 -39.64 15.44 24.93
C ILE A 3 -39.39 13.93 24.85
N ASP A 4 -40.19 13.09 25.49
CA ASP A 4 -40.05 11.62 25.41
C ASP A 4 -40.45 11.02 24.06
N LEU A 5 -41.32 11.68 23.29
CA LEU A 5 -41.69 11.25 21.93
C LEU A 5 -40.62 11.54 20.90
N ILE A 6 -39.76 12.54 21.13
CA ILE A 6 -38.64 12.87 20.24
C ILE A 6 -37.44 11.92 20.52
N LEU A 7 -37.24 11.51 21.77
CA LEU A 7 -36.24 10.51 22.15
C LEU A 7 -36.62 9.07 21.77
N PHE A 8 -37.91 8.80 21.54
CA PHE A 8 -38.39 7.49 21.10
C PHE A 8 -38.24 7.24 19.58
N HIS A 9 -38.04 8.30 18.78
CA HIS A 9 -37.89 8.19 17.31
C HIS A 9 -36.45 8.10 16.82
N LEU A 10 -35.44 8.07 17.69
CA LEU A 10 -34.02 8.00 17.36
C LEU A 10 -33.27 6.81 17.98
N LYS A 11 -33.94 5.72 18.33
CA LYS A 11 -33.21 4.45 18.36
C LYS A 11 -32.88 4.11 16.92
N GLN A 12 -31.76 4.58 16.44
CA GLN A 12 -31.21 4.11 15.16
C GLN A 12 -31.18 2.58 15.24
N GLN A 13 -31.87 1.94 14.32
CA GLN A 13 -31.90 0.48 14.25
C GLN A 13 -30.45 0.00 14.06
N THR A 14 -29.93 -0.77 15.00
CA THR A 14 -28.63 -1.43 14.94
C THR A 14 -28.53 -2.19 13.62
N MET A 15 -27.47 -1.95 12.85
CA MET A 15 -27.21 -2.64 11.60
C MET A 15 -26.09 -3.65 11.77
N LYS A 16 -26.22 -4.80 11.09
CA LYS A 16 -25.13 -5.76 10.90
C LYS A 16 -24.40 -5.43 9.61
N ILE A 17 -23.19 -4.95 9.72
CA ILE A 17 -22.38 -4.49 8.60
C ILE A 17 -21.19 -5.43 8.41
N LYS A 18 -21.08 -6.01 7.23
CA LYS A 18 -19.93 -6.81 6.87
C LYS A 18 -19.03 -6.05 5.89
N MET A 19 -17.75 -5.97 6.22
CA MET A 19 -16.74 -5.31 5.41
C MET A 19 -15.72 -6.33 4.93
N ILE A 20 -15.52 -6.45 3.60
CA ILE A 20 -14.72 -7.53 3.02
C ILE A 20 -13.63 -6.97 2.13
N LEU A 21 -12.41 -7.43 2.37
CA LEU A 21 -11.32 -7.38 1.40
C LEU A 21 -11.12 -8.78 0.80
N PRO A 22 -11.60 -9.03 -0.44
CA PRO A 22 -11.42 -10.33 -1.09
C PRO A 22 -9.95 -10.61 -1.40
N ALA A 23 -9.53 -11.86 -1.28
CA ALA A 23 -8.18 -12.26 -1.66
C ALA A 23 -8.02 -12.32 -3.19
N LEU A 24 -6.80 -12.03 -3.63
CA LEU A 24 -6.36 -12.36 -4.97
C LEU A 24 -6.33 -13.87 -5.18
N THR A 25 -6.51 -14.31 -6.41
CA THR A 25 -6.57 -15.73 -6.77
C THR A 25 -5.32 -16.49 -6.31
N GLU A 26 -4.12 -15.91 -6.44
CA GLU A 26 -2.87 -16.49 -5.95
C GLU A 26 -2.82 -16.65 -4.42
N ALA A 27 -3.45 -15.74 -3.67
CA ALA A 27 -3.42 -15.77 -2.20
C ALA A 27 -4.26 -16.91 -1.60
N LYS A 28 -5.10 -17.58 -2.42
CA LYS A 28 -5.96 -18.69 -1.97
C LYS A 28 -5.26 -20.03 -1.84
N ASN A 29 -4.01 -20.17 -2.30
CA ASN A 29 -3.31 -21.42 -2.14
C ASN A 29 -3.09 -21.69 -0.63
N PRO A 30 -3.67 -22.78 -0.05
CA PRO A 30 -3.57 -23.03 1.37
C PRO A 30 -2.14 -23.40 1.81
N PHE A 31 -1.30 -23.83 0.87
CA PHE A 31 0.07 -24.28 1.14
C PHE A 31 1.12 -23.19 0.90
N TRP A 32 0.82 -22.22 0.03
CA TRP A 32 1.76 -21.18 -0.34
C TRP A 32 1.06 -19.84 -0.58
N ARG A 33 1.20 -18.91 0.39
CA ARG A 33 0.80 -17.51 0.22
C ARG A 33 2.04 -16.63 0.23
N PRO A 34 2.30 -15.84 -0.81
CA PRO A 34 3.37 -14.86 -0.75
C PRO A 34 3.15 -13.89 0.41
N ILE A 35 4.20 -13.63 1.19
CA ILE A 35 4.17 -12.77 2.39
C ILE A 35 3.60 -11.37 2.12
N LYS A 36 3.76 -10.89 0.88
CA LYS A 36 3.27 -9.56 0.45
C LYS A 36 1.76 -9.35 0.69
N TYR A 37 0.97 -10.42 0.74
CA TYR A 37 -0.48 -10.32 0.94
C TYR A 37 -0.90 -10.20 2.40
N SER A 38 0.01 -10.48 3.32
CA SER A 38 -0.20 -10.34 4.77
C SER A 38 0.68 -9.23 5.36
N LEU A 39 1.11 -8.27 4.54
CA LEU A 39 1.96 -7.18 5.01
C LEU A 39 1.15 -6.16 5.82
N PHE A 40 0.07 -5.66 5.26
CA PHE A 40 -0.66 -4.51 5.77
C PHE A 40 -2.13 -4.82 5.97
N PRO A 41 -2.75 -4.30 7.04
CA PRO A 41 -4.18 -4.44 7.26
C PRO A 41 -5.02 -3.57 6.30
N PRO A 42 -6.32 -3.87 6.11
CA PRO A 42 -7.23 -3.17 5.21
C PRO A 42 -7.67 -1.81 5.78
N LEU A 43 -6.76 -0.83 5.85
CA LEU A 43 -7.02 0.48 6.47
C LEU A 43 -8.19 1.22 5.83
N GLY A 44 -8.41 1.09 4.53
CA GLY A 44 -9.53 1.76 3.84
C GLY A 44 -10.88 1.36 4.41
N LEU A 45 -11.14 0.07 4.60
CA LEU A 45 -12.38 -0.42 5.22
C LEU A 45 -12.47 -0.03 6.69
N ALA A 46 -11.35 -0.14 7.43
CA ALA A 46 -11.31 0.26 8.84
C ALA A 46 -11.51 1.77 9.03
N THR A 47 -11.14 2.61 8.04
CA THR A 47 -11.46 4.05 8.03
C THR A 47 -12.95 4.27 7.81
N LEU A 48 -13.56 3.58 6.84
CA LEU A 48 -15.01 3.68 6.60
C LEU A 48 -15.82 3.21 7.81
N ALA A 49 -15.35 2.19 8.52
CA ALA A 49 -15.97 1.73 9.77
C ALA A 49 -16.05 2.83 10.85
N GLY A 50 -15.15 3.81 10.81
CA GLY A 50 -15.18 4.96 11.73
C GLY A 50 -16.38 5.87 11.56
N TYR A 51 -17.07 5.83 10.42
CA TYR A 51 -18.29 6.61 10.16
C TYR A 51 -19.58 5.89 10.60
N CYS A 52 -19.51 4.60 10.91
CA CYS A 52 -20.66 3.82 11.38
C CYS A 52 -21.07 4.23 12.81
N SER A 53 -22.32 3.98 13.17
CA SER A 53 -22.77 4.19 14.53
C SER A 53 -22.02 3.30 15.51
N PRO A 54 -21.73 3.76 16.75
CA PRO A 54 -21.20 2.89 17.81
C PRO A 54 -22.07 1.66 18.10
N ASP A 55 -23.38 1.74 17.82
CA ASP A 55 -24.34 0.65 18.02
C ASP A 55 -24.34 -0.37 16.86
N ASP A 56 -23.69 -0.07 15.71
CA ASP A 56 -23.65 -0.98 14.57
C ASP A 56 -22.69 -2.15 14.85
N GLU A 57 -23.11 -3.36 14.54
CA GLU A 57 -22.28 -4.56 14.61
C GLU A 57 -21.44 -4.68 13.33
N ILE A 58 -20.13 -4.49 13.44
CA ILE A 58 -19.22 -4.51 12.27
C ILE A 58 -18.34 -5.75 12.29
N ASP A 59 -18.40 -6.56 11.23
CA ASP A 59 -17.49 -7.67 10.96
C ASP A 59 -16.57 -7.31 9.77
N LEU A 60 -15.29 -7.03 10.06
CA LEU A 60 -14.28 -6.75 9.05
C LEU A 60 -13.46 -8.00 8.78
N GLN A 61 -13.53 -8.52 7.56
CA GLN A 61 -12.80 -9.71 7.12
C GLN A 61 -11.86 -9.41 5.94
N ASP A 62 -10.62 -9.84 6.10
CA ASP A 62 -9.61 -9.84 5.05
C ASP A 62 -9.29 -11.28 4.64
N GLU A 63 -9.76 -11.69 3.45
CA GLU A 63 -9.57 -13.05 2.92
C GLU A 63 -8.09 -13.39 2.67
N HIS A 64 -7.18 -12.40 2.69
CA HIS A 64 -5.74 -12.65 2.59
C HIS A 64 -5.16 -13.31 3.85
N VAL A 65 -5.77 -13.08 5.00
CA VAL A 65 -5.26 -13.53 6.30
C VAL A 65 -6.20 -14.47 7.05
N GLU A 66 -7.45 -14.57 6.61
CA GLU A 66 -8.43 -15.46 7.21
C GLU A 66 -9.37 -16.09 6.17
N GLU A 67 -10.08 -17.13 6.56
CA GLU A 67 -11.13 -17.73 5.75
C GLU A 67 -12.39 -16.88 5.85
N LEU A 68 -12.99 -16.58 4.69
CA LEU A 68 -14.19 -15.76 4.61
C LEU A 68 -15.42 -16.58 5.00
N ARG A 69 -16.19 -16.10 5.97
CA ARG A 69 -17.49 -16.67 6.32
C ARG A 69 -18.55 -16.12 5.38
N LEU A 70 -19.34 -16.99 4.79
CA LEU A 70 -20.41 -16.64 3.82
C LEU A 70 -21.79 -17.14 4.26
N ASP A 71 -21.90 -17.71 5.46
CA ASP A 71 -23.12 -18.30 6.04
C ASP A 71 -23.83 -17.35 7.00
N ASP A 72 -23.40 -16.10 7.10
CA ASP A 72 -24.00 -15.05 7.89
C ASP A 72 -25.03 -14.23 7.08
N HIS A 73 -25.84 -13.42 7.78
CA HIS A 73 -26.90 -12.61 7.20
C HIS A 73 -26.75 -11.14 7.65
N PRO A 74 -25.80 -10.39 7.07
CA PRO A 74 -25.67 -8.97 7.33
C PRO A 74 -26.76 -8.15 6.64
N ASP A 75 -27.10 -6.98 7.19
CA ASP A 75 -27.99 -6.02 6.53
C ASP A 75 -27.29 -5.31 5.36
N LEU A 76 -25.98 -5.04 5.56
CA LEU A 76 -25.14 -4.29 4.63
C LEU A 76 -23.79 -4.98 4.43
N VAL A 77 -23.38 -5.15 3.18
CA VAL A 77 -22.06 -5.69 2.81
C VAL A 77 -21.29 -4.65 2.01
N LEU A 78 -20.08 -4.32 2.46
CA LEU A 78 -19.14 -3.43 1.79
C LEU A 78 -17.95 -4.23 1.29
N ILE A 79 -17.67 -4.21 -0.01
CA ILE A 79 -16.56 -4.96 -0.60
C ILE A 79 -15.58 -4.00 -1.27
N GLN A 80 -14.32 -4.05 -0.85
CA GLN A 80 -13.23 -3.29 -1.47
C GLN A 80 -12.67 -4.08 -2.66
N VAL A 81 -12.74 -3.48 -3.85
CA VAL A 81 -12.38 -4.16 -5.10
C VAL A 81 -11.11 -3.56 -5.70
N TYR A 82 -10.04 -4.38 -5.72
CA TYR A 82 -8.86 -4.15 -6.54
C TYR A 82 -8.99 -4.87 -7.88
N ILE A 83 -8.14 -4.54 -8.85
CA ILE A 83 -8.22 -5.17 -10.17
C ILE A 83 -8.06 -6.70 -10.08
N THR A 84 -7.08 -7.17 -9.34
CA THR A 84 -6.73 -8.60 -9.25
C THR A 84 -7.62 -9.44 -8.35
N ASN A 85 -8.64 -8.84 -7.72
CA ASN A 85 -9.66 -9.56 -6.97
C ASN A 85 -11.10 -9.30 -7.48
N ALA A 86 -11.25 -8.60 -8.61
CA ALA A 86 -12.54 -8.16 -9.11
C ALA A 86 -13.53 -9.32 -9.30
N PHE A 87 -13.13 -10.37 -10.01
CA PHE A 87 -13.99 -11.54 -10.23
C PHE A 87 -14.36 -12.28 -8.93
N ARG A 88 -13.44 -12.28 -7.95
CA ARG A 88 -13.75 -12.81 -6.62
C ARG A 88 -14.74 -11.94 -5.89
N ALA A 89 -14.56 -10.63 -5.93
CA ALA A 89 -15.46 -9.65 -5.32
C ALA A 89 -16.88 -9.77 -5.89
N TYR A 90 -17.02 -9.92 -7.20
CA TYR A 90 -18.32 -10.08 -7.85
C TYR A 90 -19.03 -11.36 -7.40
N ARG A 91 -18.34 -12.50 -7.32
CA ARG A 91 -18.94 -13.75 -6.80
C ARG A 91 -19.40 -13.62 -5.35
N ILE A 92 -18.66 -12.92 -4.50
CA ILE A 92 -19.04 -12.66 -3.11
C ILE A 92 -20.26 -11.73 -3.07
N ALA A 93 -20.25 -10.69 -3.88
CA ALA A 93 -21.34 -9.72 -4.00
C ALA A 93 -22.65 -10.39 -4.44
N ASP A 94 -22.60 -11.20 -5.49
CA ASP A 94 -23.76 -11.92 -6.01
C ASP A 94 -24.32 -12.91 -4.98
N HIS A 95 -23.45 -13.60 -4.21
CA HIS A 95 -23.85 -14.46 -3.12
C HIS A 95 -24.66 -13.71 -2.06
N TYR A 96 -24.15 -12.59 -1.54
CA TYR A 96 -24.84 -11.82 -0.50
C TYR A 96 -26.12 -11.17 -1.01
N ARG A 97 -26.17 -10.70 -2.25
CA ARG A 97 -27.41 -10.21 -2.86
C ARG A 97 -28.46 -11.30 -2.97
N ALA A 98 -28.07 -12.53 -3.32
CA ALA A 98 -28.98 -13.67 -3.38
C ALA A 98 -29.54 -14.05 -2.01
N THR A 99 -28.82 -13.76 -0.91
CA THR A 99 -29.29 -13.97 0.48
C THR A 99 -30.04 -12.78 1.06
N GLY A 100 -30.23 -11.70 0.29
CA GLY A 100 -31.04 -10.55 0.64
C GLY A 100 -30.29 -9.41 1.34
N ALA A 101 -28.97 -9.48 1.46
CA ALA A 101 -28.17 -8.38 1.96
C ALA A 101 -28.05 -7.25 0.93
N TYR A 102 -27.98 -6.01 1.39
CA TYR A 102 -27.67 -4.88 0.51
C TYR A 102 -26.17 -4.80 0.27
N VAL A 103 -25.74 -4.82 -0.99
CA VAL A 103 -24.31 -4.93 -1.35
C VAL A 103 -23.80 -3.66 -1.99
N CYS A 104 -22.68 -3.16 -1.45
CA CYS A 104 -21.94 -2.03 -1.98
C CYS A 104 -20.55 -2.46 -2.47
N LEU A 105 -20.19 -2.04 -3.66
CA LEU A 105 -18.85 -2.21 -4.22
C LEU A 105 -18.15 -0.85 -4.31
N GLY A 106 -16.87 -0.79 -3.90
CA GLY A 106 -16.04 0.40 -4.01
C GLY A 106 -14.58 0.05 -4.20
N GLY A 107 -13.78 1.07 -4.47
CA GLY A 107 -12.35 0.92 -4.64
C GLY A 107 -11.88 1.16 -6.08
N LEU A 108 -10.62 0.81 -6.30
CA LEU A 108 -9.89 1.18 -7.50
C LEU A 108 -10.50 0.64 -8.78
N HIS A 109 -10.85 -0.64 -8.78
CA HIS A 109 -11.40 -1.31 -9.96
C HIS A 109 -12.80 -0.80 -10.31
N VAL A 110 -13.68 -0.66 -9.30
CA VAL A 110 -15.03 -0.12 -9.46
C VAL A 110 -15.01 1.30 -10.02
N THR A 111 -14.08 2.12 -9.56
CA THR A 111 -13.90 3.49 -10.06
C THR A 111 -13.48 3.51 -11.52
N SER A 112 -12.63 2.57 -11.93
CA SER A 112 -12.10 2.49 -13.30
C SER A 112 -13.06 1.84 -14.29
N LEU A 113 -13.88 0.88 -13.84
CA LEU A 113 -14.82 0.10 -14.66
C LEU A 113 -16.19 0.00 -13.99
N PRO A 114 -16.91 1.12 -13.81
CA PRO A 114 -18.19 1.14 -13.10
C PRO A 114 -19.28 0.33 -13.78
N GLU A 115 -19.29 0.28 -15.13
CA GLU A 115 -20.29 -0.48 -15.88
C GLU A 115 -20.12 -2.01 -15.70
N GLU A 116 -18.86 -2.48 -15.45
CA GLU A 116 -18.60 -3.89 -15.15
C GLU A 116 -19.05 -4.26 -13.73
N ALA A 117 -18.83 -3.36 -12.77
CA ALA A 117 -19.13 -3.59 -11.36
C ALA A 117 -20.61 -3.43 -11.00
N ALA A 118 -21.34 -2.51 -11.65
CA ALA A 118 -22.70 -2.14 -11.30
C ALA A 118 -23.71 -3.31 -11.32
N PRO A 119 -23.65 -4.29 -12.23
CA PRO A 119 -24.57 -5.45 -12.21
C PRO A 119 -24.46 -6.30 -10.94
N HIS A 120 -23.31 -6.28 -10.24
CA HIS A 120 -23.01 -7.08 -9.06
C HIS A 120 -23.31 -6.37 -7.74
N ALA A 121 -23.82 -5.12 -7.76
CA ALA A 121 -24.03 -4.33 -6.56
C ALA A 121 -25.39 -3.63 -6.53
N ASP A 122 -25.87 -3.29 -5.34
CA ASP A 122 -27.01 -2.41 -5.15
C ASP A 122 -26.59 -0.95 -5.23
N SER A 123 -25.39 -0.63 -4.72
CA SER A 123 -24.73 0.68 -4.90
C SER A 123 -23.25 0.52 -5.23
N ILE A 124 -22.71 1.43 -6.04
CA ILE A 124 -21.28 1.52 -6.31
C ILE A 124 -20.70 2.87 -5.86
N PHE A 125 -19.46 2.81 -5.37
CA PHE A 125 -18.71 3.99 -4.92
C PHE A 125 -17.56 4.28 -5.88
N LEU A 126 -17.51 5.50 -6.41
CA LEU A 126 -16.53 5.95 -7.40
C LEU A 126 -15.61 7.01 -6.77
N GLY A 127 -14.32 6.72 -6.73
CA GLY A 127 -13.31 7.51 -6.03
C GLY A 127 -13.22 7.14 -4.53
N PRO A 128 -12.49 7.95 -3.74
CA PRO A 128 -12.38 7.75 -2.29
C PRO A 128 -13.74 7.80 -1.58
N GLY A 129 -13.96 6.88 -0.65
CA GLY A 129 -15.25 6.69 -0.02
C GLY A 129 -15.57 7.64 1.15
N GLU A 130 -14.57 8.27 1.73
CA GLU A 130 -14.66 8.91 3.05
C GLU A 130 -15.74 10.01 3.12
N ASP A 131 -15.81 10.90 2.12
CA ASP A 131 -16.78 12.02 2.16
C ASP A 131 -18.19 11.61 1.77
N ILE A 132 -18.33 10.55 0.96
CA ILE A 132 -19.63 10.10 0.44
C ILE A 132 -20.24 8.95 1.25
N PHE A 133 -19.46 8.27 2.07
CA PHE A 133 -19.95 7.15 2.87
C PHE A 133 -20.94 7.59 3.96
N PRO A 134 -20.74 8.73 4.67
CA PRO A 134 -21.74 9.25 5.59
C PRO A 134 -23.09 9.56 4.91
N GLU A 135 -23.05 10.12 3.71
CA GLU A 135 -24.25 10.40 2.92
C GLU A 135 -24.98 9.10 2.53
N PHE A 136 -24.22 8.09 2.07
CA PHE A 136 -24.78 6.77 1.82
C PHE A 136 -25.44 6.15 3.04
N LEU A 137 -24.77 6.20 4.22
CA LEU A 137 -25.34 5.64 5.45
C LEU A 137 -26.65 6.33 5.83
N ALA A 138 -26.75 7.65 5.64
CA ALA A 138 -27.98 8.40 5.87
C ALA A 138 -29.08 7.97 4.89
N ASP A 139 -28.79 7.89 3.60
CA ASP A 139 -29.73 7.43 2.56
C ASP A 139 -30.18 5.99 2.83
N PHE A 140 -29.25 5.11 3.20
CA PHE A 140 -29.54 3.71 3.50
C PHE A 140 -30.48 3.55 4.68
N ARG A 141 -30.25 4.29 5.78
CA ARG A 141 -31.13 4.31 6.97
C ARG A 141 -32.53 4.85 6.64
N GLN A 142 -32.61 5.76 5.67
CA GLN A 142 -33.88 6.30 5.16
C GLN A 142 -34.54 5.38 4.08
N LYS A 143 -33.95 4.20 3.80
CA LYS A 143 -34.41 3.24 2.78
C LYS A 143 -34.47 3.84 1.36
N SER A 144 -33.63 4.81 1.07
CA SER A 144 -33.55 5.52 -0.23
C SER A 144 -32.12 5.62 -0.80
N PRO A 145 -31.30 4.57 -0.71
CA PRO A 145 -29.93 4.64 -1.21
C PRO A 145 -29.88 4.78 -2.74
N ARG A 146 -28.93 5.56 -3.23
CA ARG A 146 -28.69 5.75 -4.66
C ARG A 146 -27.84 4.61 -5.23
N LYS A 147 -27.98 4.37 -6.54
CA LYS A 147 -27.21 3.36 -7.26
C LYS A 147 -25.71 3.72 -7.37
N VAL A 148 -25.37 5.01 -7.43
CA VAL A 148 -24.02 5.49 -7.62
C VAL A 148 -23.73 6.65 -6.67
N TYR A 149 -22.65 6.51 -5.91
CA TYR A 149 -22.04 7.54 -5.07
C TYR A 149 -20.69 7.92 -5.66
N ARG A 150 -20.52 9.20 -6.03
CA ARG A 150 -19.28 9.68 -6.65
C ARG A 150 -18.69 10.81 -5.82
N ASN A 151 -17.48 10.61 -5.35
CA ASN A 151 -16.72 11.67 -4.68
C ASN A 151 -16.01 12.57 -5.69
N LYS A 152 -16.15 13.88 -5.49
CA LYS A 152 -15.45 14.92 -6.27
C LYS A 152 -14.49 15.72 -5.40
N ASP A 153 -14.80 15.90 -4.14
CA ASP A 153 -13.92 16.52 -3.15
C ASP A 153 -13.35 15.44 -2.23
N ARG A 154 -12.06 15.48 -1.93
CA ARG A 154 -11.29 14.34 -1.43
C ARG A 154 -10.37 14.73 -0.30
N ASP A 155 -10.79 15.75 0.48
CA ASP A 155 -10.06 16.14 1.67
C ASP A 155 -10.03 14.95 2.64
N ILE A 156 -8.88 14.71 3.23
CA ILE A 156 -8.66 13.68 4.26
C ILE A 156 -8.41 14.31 5.64
N ALA A 157 -8.66 15.61 5.78
CA ALA A 157 -8.69 16.28 7.08
C ALA A 157 -10.03 16.01 7.78
N GLY A 158 -10.00 15.80 9.10
CA GLY A 158 -11.20 15.59 9.90
C GLY A 158 -11.89 14.23 9.70
N ILE A 159 -11.24 13.25 9.05
CA ILE A 159 -11.77 11.88 8.99
C ILE A 159 -11.77 11.25 10.39
N PRO A 160 -12.73 10.37 10.69
CA PRO A 160 -12.76 9.70 11.99
C PRO A 160 -11.54 8.81 12.20
N PRO A 161 -11.17 8.52 13.44
CA PRO A 161 -10.10 7.59 13.74
C PRO A 161 -10.33 6.22 13.11
N VAL A 162 -9.26 5.63 12.55
CA VAL A 162 -9.31 4.28 11.98
C VAL A 162 -9.73 3.28 13.07
N ARG A 163 -10.74 2.45 12.80
CA ARG A 163 -11.24 1.39 13.69
C ARG A 163 -10.27 0.20 13.72
N ARG A 164 -9.11 0.43 14.34
CA ARG A 164 -8.05 -0.57 14.47
C ARG A 164 -8.42 -1.73 15.38
N ASP A 165 -9.41 -1.55 16.23
CA ASP A 165 -10.04 -2.59 17.06
C ASP A 165 -10.67 -3.71 16.23
N LEU A 166 -11.13 -3.43 15.00
CA LEU A 166 -11.65 -4.41 14.05
C LEU A 166 -10.55 -5.19 13.32
N ILE A 167 -9.30 -4.73 13.39
CA ILE A 167 -8.16 -5.32 12.68
C ILE A 167 -7.52 -6.40 13.54
N LYS A 168 -7.39 -7.61 13.00
CA LYS A 168 -6.69 -8.74 13.64
C LYS A 168 -5.17 -8.56 13.47
N GLY A 169 -4.59 -7.57 14.19
CA GLY A 169 -3.22 -7.08 14.00
C GLY A 169 -2.12 -8.16 14.05
N ASN A 170 -2.34 -9.25 14.81
CA ASN A 170 -1.43 -10.38 14.93
C ASN A 170 -1.29 -11.23 13.64
N ARG A 171 -2.13 -10.98 12.64
CA ARG A 171 -2.11 -11.65 11.33
C ARG A 171 -1.34 -10.89 10.25
N TYR A 172 -0.84 -9.69 10.57
CA TYR A 172 -0.10 -8.84 9.63
C TYR A 172 1.34 -8.65 10.07
N LEU A 173 2.26 -8.63 9.11
CA LEU A 173 3.68 -8.39 9.38
C LEU A 173 3.92 -6.94 9.84
N VAL A 174 3.16 -5.99 9.30
CA VAL A 174 3.25 -4.56 9.61
C VAL A 174 1.89 -4.03 10.03
N PRO A 175 1.42 -4.38 11.25
CA PRO A 175 0.10 -3.96 11.73
C PRO A 175 -0.01 -2.44 11.92
N ASN A 176 1.11 -1.77 12.25
CA ASN A 176 1.17 -0.33 12.48
C ASN A 176 1.44 0.43 11.17
N SER A 177 0.58 0.23 10.18
CA SER A 177 0.57 1.04 8.97
C SER A 177 -0.35 2.24 9.13
N ILE A 178 -0.05 3.34 8.43
CA ILE A 178 -0.80 4.60 8.48
C ILE A 178 -0.81 5.24 7.09
N VAL A 179 -1.84 6.02 6.80
CA VAL A 179 -1.96 6.86 5.61
C VAL A 179 -2.17 8.29 6.06
N VAL A 180 -1.20 9.17 5.81
CA VAL A 180 -1.27 10.60 6.16
C VAL A 180 -1.39 11.49 4.94
N SER A 181 -1.15 10.93 3.75
CA SER A 181 -1.38 11.58 2.47
C SER A 181 -1.90 10.60 1.42
N ARG A 182 -2.56 11.09 0.41
CA ARG A 182 -3.10 10.29 -0.70
C ARG A 182 -2.79 10.91 -2.03
N GLY A 183 -2.50 10.06 -3.01
CA GLY A 183 -2.15 10.45 -4.35
C GLY A 183 -0.71 10.95 -4.47
N CYS A 184 -0.42 11.58 -5.59
CA CYS A 184 0.91 12.06 -5.94
C CYS A 184 0.77 13.29 -6.84
N PRO A 185 1.62 14.31 -6.71
CA PRO A 185 1.55 15.50 -7.56
C PRO A 185 1.96 15.24 -9.01
N HIS A 186 2.51 14.07 -9.32
CA HIS A 186 2.94 13.71 -10.67
C HIS A 186 1.84 12.99 -11.45
N HIS A 187 1.97 12.92 -12.78
CA HIS A 187 0.97 12.38 -13.72
C HIS A 187 1.58 11.35 -14.66
N CYS A 188 2.14 10.25 -14.10
CA CYS A 188 2.70 9.16 -14.88
C CYS A 188 1.58 8.38 -15.57
N ASP A 189 1.71 8.08 -16.87
CA ASP A 189 0.65 7.52 -17.70
C ASP A 189 0.23 6.09 -17.30
N PHE A 190 1.11 5.35 -16.64
CA PHE A 190 0.84 4.01 -16.13
C PHE A 190 0.26 3.99 -14.71
N CYS A 191 0.21 5.13 -14.01
CA CYS A 191 -0.18 5.16 -12.61
C CYS A 191 -1.72 5.22 -12.44
N TYR A 192 -2.27 4.30 -11.66
CA TYR A 192 -3.70 4.21 -11.35
C TYR A 192 -4.26 5.46 -10.68
N LYS A 193 -3.38 6.26 -10.06
CA LYS A 193 -3.78 7.42 -9.28
C LYS A 193 -4.68 8.38 -10.08
N ASP A 194 -4.31 8.70 -11.32
CA ASP A 194 -5.09 9.65 -12.11
C ASP A 194 -6.50 9.12 -12.41
N ALA A 195 -6.66 7.81 -12.62
CA ALA A 195 -7.96 7.19 -12.79
C ALA A 195 -8.81 7.22 -11.52
N PHE A 196 -8.18 6.96 -10.35
CA PHE A 196 -8.88 6.93 -9.06
C PHE A 196 -9.24 8.34 -8.57
N PHE A 197 -8.41 9.33 -8.88
CA PHE A 197 -8.59 10.73 -8.50
C PHE A 197 -9.12 11.62 -9.65
N GLU A 198 -9.76 11.06 -10.64
CA GLU A 198 -10.31 11.82 -11.77
C GLU A 198 -11.27 12.92 -11.31
N GLY A 199 -11.05 14.15 -11.80
CA GLY A 199 -11.89 15.31 -11.50
C GLY A 199 -11.62 16.00 -10.15
N GLY A 200 -10.60 15.55 -9.38
CA GLY A 200 -10.16 16.20 -8.15
C GLY A 200 -8.69 16.59 -8.18
N ARG A 201 -8.17 17.08 -7.04
CA ARG A 201 -6.73 17.28 -6.88
C ARG A 201 -6.03 15.93 -6.93
N SER A 202 -4.77 15.91 -7.36
CA SER A 202 -3.98 14.70 -7.45
C SER A 202 -3.25 14.32 -6.16
N PHE A 203 -3.25 15.22 -5.16
CA PHE A 203 -2.53 15.01 -3.90
C PHE A 203 -3.23 15.69 -2.72
N TYR A 204 -3.43 14.98 -1.63
CA TYR A 204 -4.12 15.39 -0.41
C TYR A 204 -3.29 15.01 0.81
N THR A 205 -3.34 15.80 1.88
CA THR A 205 -2.71 15.49 3.17
C THR A 205 -3.73 15.63 4.30
N GLN A 206 -3.58 14.85 5.35
CA GLN A 206 -4.21 15.13 6.62
C GLN A 206 -3.70 16.47 7.20
N ARG A 207 -4.31 16.91 8.28
CA ARG A 207 -3.70 17.93 9.14
C ARG A 207 -2.55 17.28 9.92
N ALA A 208 -1.47 18.02 10.14
CA ALA A 208 -0.29 17.46 10.81
C ALA A 208 -0.58 17.05 12.27
N ASP A 209 -1.43 17.80 12.97
CA ASP A 209 -1.87 17.51 14.34
C ASP A 209 -2.68 16.21 14.41
N GLU A 210 -3.59 15.97 13.45
CA GLU A 210 -4.38 14.73 13.36
C GLU A 210 -3.48 13.52 13.08
N ALA A 211 -2.56 13.64 12.12
CA ALA A 211 -1.59 12.60 11.79
C ALA A 211 -0.69 12.24 12.98
N LEU A 212 -0.20 13.26 13.71
CA LEU A 212 0.63 13.06 14.90
C LEU A 212 -0.16 12.39 16.04
N ALA A 213 -1.42 12.79 16.24
CA ALA A 213 -2.28 12.15 17.25
C ALA A 213 -2.59 10.69 16.92
N GLU A 214 -2.72 10.32 15.62
CA GLU A 214 -2.85 8.92 15.23
C GLU A 214 -1.54 8.15 15.43
N ILE A 215 -0.40 8.72 15.04
CA ILE A 215 0.92 8.11 15.25
C ILE A 215 1.18 7.84 16.73
N ASP A 216 0.82 8.77 17.61
CA ASP A 216 1.03 8.63 19.06
C ASP A 216 0.25 7.46 19.65
N ARG A 217 -0.97 7.21 19.16
CA ARG A 217 -1.81 6.07 19.58
C ARG A 217 -1.34 4.70 19.09
N LEU A 218 -0.47 4.64 18.05
CA LEU A 218 0.00 3.36 17.54
C LEU A 218 1.00 2.70 18.48
N PRO A 219 0.84 1.39 18.79
CA PRO A 219 1.76 0.69 19.68
C PRO A 219 3.11 0.44 19.02
N GLY A 220 4.15 0.21 19.85
CA GLY A 220 5.49 -0.12 19.39
C GLY A 220 6.19 1.05 18.71
N ARG A 221 7.35 0.77 18.12
CA ARG A 221 8.21 1.80 17.50
C ARG A 221 8.11 1.84 15.98
N HIS A 222 7.85 0.68 15.36
CA HIS A 222 7.84 0.54 13.90
C HIS A 222 6.53 1.02 13.29
N LEU A 223 6.63 1.90 12.29
CA LEU A 223 5.52 2.39 11.48
C LEU A 223 5.80 2.17 9.99
N TYR A 224 4.76 2.06 9.21
CA TYR A 224 4.85 2.10 7.76
C TYR A 224 3.84 3.10 7.19
N PHE A 225 4.33 4.11 6.49
CA PHE A 225 3.49 5.05 5.76
C PHE A 225 3.11 4.43 4.40
N LEU A 226 1.82 4.14 4.22
CA LEU A 226 1.26 3.57 2.98
C LEU A 226 0.94 4.65 1.93
N ASP A 227 1.50 5.81 2.11
CA ASP A 227 1.35 6.96 1.24
C ASP A 227 1.98 6.70 -0.13
N ASP A 228 1.31 7.12 -1.22
CA ASP A 228 1.87 7.04 -2.57
C ASP A 228 3.15 7.90 -2.70
N HIS A 229 3.24 8.99 -1.90
CA HIS A 229 4.36 9.91 -1.93
C HIS A 229 4.49 10.72 -0.63
N LEU A 230 5.15 10.16 0.37
CA LEU A 230 5.28 10.76 1.72
C LEU A 230 5.95 12.15 1.73
N LEU A 231 6.90 12.40 0.82
CA LEU A 231 7.60 13.68 0.70
C LEU A 231 6.96 14.66 -0.30
N GLY A 232 5.72 14.39 -0.74
CA GLY A 232 5.05 15.14 -1.81
C GLY A 232 4.68 16.59 -1.46
N ASN A 233 4.49 16.89 -0.17
CA ASN A 233 4.19 18.24 0.32
C ASN A 233 5.22 18.65 1.38
N GLN A 234 6.06 19.64 1.06
CA GLN A 234 7.15 20.06 1.95
C GLN A 234 6.66 20.68 3.26
N ARG A 235 5.59 21.50 3.22
CA ARG A 235 5.05 22.17 4.42
C ARG A 235 4.47 21.14 5.40
N PHE A 236 3.65 20.25 4.89
CA PHE A 236 3.08 19.14 5.69
C PHE A 236 4.18 18.23 6.23
N GLY A 237 5.11 17.80 5.37
CA GLY A 237 6.21 16.92 5.76
C GLY A 237 7.11 17.51 6.86
N ARG A 238 7.44 18.81 6.77
CA ARG A 238 8.21 19.47 7.85
C ARG A 238 7.46 19.44 9.18
N ALA A 239 6.18 19.83 9.18
CA ALA A 239 5.37 19.82 10.41
C ALA A 239 5.23 18.41 10.98
N LEU A 240 5.00 17.41 10.13
CA LEU A 240 4.91 16.00 10.53
C LEU A 240 6.22 15.51 11.16
N PHE A 241 7.36 15.66 10.46
CA PHE A 241 8.64 15.13 10.94
C PHE A 241 9.17 15.89 12.15
N GLU A 242 8.90 17.18 12.25
CA GLU A 242 9.22 17.96 13.46
C GLU A 242 8.43 17.45 14.67
N GLY A 243 7.11 17.24 14.52
CA GLY A 243 6.27 16.70 15.58
C GLY A 243 6.61 15.26 15.97
N MET A 244 7.11 14.46 15.02
CA MET A 244 7.56 13.09 15.32
C MET A 244 8.91 13.02 16.06
N ARG A 245 9.67 14.11 16.14
CA ARG A 245 10.94 14.13 16.90
C ARG A 245 10.66 13.86 18.37
N GLY A 246 11.33 12.87 18.94
CA GLY A 246 11.13 12.48 20.34
C GLY A 246 10.09 11.38 20.57
N MET A 247 9.26 11.04 19.58
CA MET A 247 8.30 9.92 19.68
C MET A 247 8.97 8.53 19.63
N ASP A 248 10.29 8.45 19.46
CA ASP A 248 11.09 7.21 19.32
C ASP A 248 10.52 6.25 18.25
N ARG A 249 10.09 6.79 17.11
CA ARG A 249 9.56 5.99 15.99
C ARG A 249 10.67 5.63 15.00
N VAL A 250 10.56 4.44 14.42
CA VAL A 250 11.30 4.01 13.22
C VAL A 250 10.32 3.72 12.13
N PHE A 251 10.49 4.31 10.94
CA PHE A 251 9.47 4.19 9.92
C PHE A 251 10.02 3.97 8.51
N GLN A 252 9.12 3.55 7.65
CA GLN A 252 9.31 3.34 6.22
C GLN A 252 8.21 4.10 5.46
N GLY A 253 8.46 4.42 4.20
CA GLY A 253 7.49 5.08 3.32
C GLY A 253 7.96 5.08 1.87
N ALA A 254 7.24 5.77 1.00
CA ALA A 254 7.55 5.87 -0.42
C ALA A 254 7.81 7.31 -0.85
N SER A 255 8.69 7.51 -1.83
CA SER A 255 8.97 8.81 -2.43
C SER A 255 9.52 8.70 -3.84
N THR A 256 9.64 9.86 -4.48
CA THR A 256 10.24 10.03 -5.81
C THR A 256 11.67 10.58 -5.72
N ILE A 257 12.46 10.38 -6.76
CA ILE A 257 13.86 10.85 -6.85
C ILE A 257 13.96 12.37 -6.69
N ASP A 258 13.08 13.11 -7.38
CA ASP A 258 13.10 14.58 -7.33
C ASP A 258 12.82 15.12 -5.92
N ALA A 259 11.95 14.48 -5.15
CA ALA A 259 11.68 14.88 -3.77
C ALA A 259 12.84 14.55 -2.83
N ILE A 260 13.55 13.43 -3.07
CA ILE A 260 14.76 13.08 -2.32
C ILE A 260 15.87 14.11 -2.59
N LEU A 261 16.01 14.59 -3.83
CA LEU A 261 17.02 15.57 -4.21
C LEU A 261 16.65 17.03 -3.85
N ARG A 262 15.38 17.29 -3.52
CA ARG A 262 14.88 18.64 -3.27
C ARG A 262 14.99 19.05 -1.80
N GLY A 263 15.73 20.12 -1.55
CA GLY A 263 15.83 20.71 -0.19
C GLY A 263 16.38 19.72 0.84
N ASP A 264 15.88 19.84 2.07
CA ASP A 264 16.39 19.12 3.27
C ASP A 264 15.30 18.29 4.00
N LEU A 265 14.14 18.09 3.35
CA LEU A 265 13.03 17.33 3.95
C LEU A 265 13.40 15.87 4.24
N ILE A 266 14.26 15.27 3.43
CA ILE A 266 14.72 13.90 3.64
C ILE A 266 15.61 13.78 4.89
N GLU A 267 16.40 14.81 5.22
CA GLU A 267 17.16 14.90 6.45
C GLU A 267 16.26 15.02 7.67
N ASP A 268 15.18 15.82 7.56
CA ASP A 268 14.19 15.94 8.65
C ASP A 268 13.47 14.60 8.87
N ALA A 269 13.09 13.91 7.80
CA ALA A 269 12.52 12.56 7.89
C ALA A 269 13.50 11.56 8.54
N ALA A 270 14.81 11.63 8.19
CA ALA A 270 15.83 10.78 8.77
C ALA A 270 16.02 11.03 10.28
N LYS A 271 15.96 12.32 10.71
CA LYS A 271 16.00 12.72 12.13
C LYS A 271 14.76 12.25 12.89
N ALA A 272 13.59 12.29 12.24
CA ALA A 272 12.32 11.82 12.80
C ALA A 272 12.21 10.30 12.90
N GLY A 273 13.06 9.55 12.19
CA GLY A 273 13.12 8.08 12.28
C GLY A 273 12.96 7.32 10.97
N LEU A 274 12.98 7.97 9.80
CA LEU A 274 12.99 7.27 8.51
C LEU A 274 14.22 6.37 8.40
N ARG A 275 14.02 5.07 8.10
CA ARG A 275 15.10 4.07 8.01
C ARG A 275 15.07 3.25 6.73
N SER A 276 13.98 3.26 6.03
CA SER A 276 13.86 2.62 4.70
C SER A 276 12.89 3.42 3.84
N ILE A 277 13.18 3.50 2.55
CA ILE A 277 12.33 4.23 1.60
C ILE A 277 12.16 3.43 0.31
N PHE A 278 10.91 3.34 -0.15
CA PHE A 278 10.58 2.84 -1.47
C PHE A 278 10.74 3.96 -2.49
N VAL A 279 11.50 3.70 -3.56
CA VAL A 279 11.84 4.70 -4.57
C VAL A 279 11.50 4.18 -5.95
N GLY A 280 10.61 4.88 -6.65
CA GLY A 280 10.26 4.57 -8.04
C GLY A 280 11.32 5.07 -9.02
N PHE A 281 12.31 4.22 -9.34
CA PHE A 281 13.27 4.46 -10.44
C PHE A 281 12.62 4.21 -11.79
N GLU A 282 11.80 3.19 -11.88
CA GLU A 282 11.06 2.63 -13.01
C GLU A 282 11.98 2.07 -14.11
N THR A 283 12.85 2.89 -14.69
CA THR A 283 13.76 2.49 -15.76
C THR A 283 15.02 3.36 -15.77
N LEU A 284 16.08 2.81 -16.33
CA LEU A 284 17.32 3.54 -16.61
C LEU A 284 17.32 4.21 -18.01
N SER A 285 16.33 3.89 -18.87
CA SER A 285 16.17 4.49 -20.19
C SER A 285 15.47 5.84 -20.08
N ARG A 286 16.11 6.90 -20.59
CA ARG A 286 15.50 8.22 -20.72
C ARG A 286 14.27 8.21 -21.64
N ASN A 287 14.32 7.43 -22.72
CA ASN A 287 13.22 7.35 -23.67
C ASN A 287 11.97 6.76 -23.00
N ASN A 288 12.13 5.69 -22.25
CA ASN A 288 11.04 5.09 -21.48
C ASN A 288 10.46 6.05 -20.42
N LEU A 289 11.29 6.88 -19.76
CA LEU A 289 10.81 7.91 -18.84
C LEU A 289 9.96 8.98 -19.54
N VAL A 290 10.36 9.36 -20.76
CA VAL A 290 9.62 10.32 -21.58
C VAL A 290 8.29 9.73 -22.03
N GLN A 291 8.29 8.51 -22.56
CA GLN A 291 7.10 7.80 -23.03
C GLN A 291 6.08 7.55 -21.91
N GLY A 292 6.54 7.15 -20.72
CA GLY A 292 5.69 6.93 -19.55
C GLY A 292 5.31 8.19 -18.78
N ASN A 293 5.66 9.39 -19.31
CA ASN A 293 5.44 10.69 -18.68
C ASN A 293 5.98 10.78 -17.23
N LYS A 294 7.08 10.05 -16.94
CA LYS A 294 7.76 10.07 -15.64
C LYS A 294 8.71 11.28 -15.53
N ARG A 295 8.17 12.49 -15.74
CA ARG A 295 8.93 13.75 -15.87
C ARG A 295 9.82 14.04 -14.68
N GLN A 296 9.41 13.69 -13.47
CA GLN A 296 10.15 13.91 -12.22
C GLN A 296 11.47 13.13 -12.14
N ASN A 297 11.65 12.10 -12.97
CA ASN A 297 12.89 11.33 -13.05
C ASN A 297 13.81 11.77 -14.21
N ILE A 298 13.28 12.50 -15.20
CA ILE A 298 14.06 12.92 -16.39
C ILE A 298 15.18 13.89 -15.98
N GLY A 299 16.41 13.54 -16.33
CA GLY A 299 17.60 14.35 -16.04
C GLY A 299 17.97 14.42 -14.56
N LYS A 300 17.44 13.53 -13.73
CA LYS A 300 17.83 13.41 -12.32
C LYS A 300 19.00 12.46 -12.16
N ASP A 301 19.92 12.81 -11.28
CA ASP A 301 21.04 11.97 -10.89
C ASP A 301 20.57 10.93 -9.85
N TYR A 302 20.31 9.71 -10.30
CA TYR A 302 19.89 8.60 -9.45
C TYR A 302 20.98 8.21 -8.44
N GLU A 303 22.23 8.29 -8.83
CA GLU A 303 23.37 7.94 -7.98
C GLU A 303 23.54 8.97 -6.86
N GLU A 304 23.30 10.26 -7.14
CA GLU A 304 23.30 11.31 -6.11
C GLU A 304 22.19 11.09 -5.09
N ALA A 305 20.97 10.76 -5.53
CA ALA A 305 19.88 10.46 -4.62
C ALA A 305 20.22 9.25 -3.73
N ILE A 306 20.83 8.20 -4.29
CA ILE A 306 21.28 7.02 -3.56
C ILE A 306 22.36 7.37 -2.56
N ARG A 307 23.41 8.12 -2.96
CA ARG A 307 24.48 8.57 -2.05
C ARG A 307 23.91 9.37 -0.87
N ARG A 308 22.95 10.26 -1.14
CA ARG A 308 22.28 11.05 -0.10
C ARG A 308 21.54 10.15 0.90
N LEU A 309 20.74 9.19 0.43
CA LEU A 309 20.03 8.25 1.29
C LEU A 309 21.00 7.39 2.13
N HIS A 310 22.07 6.89 1.53
CA HIS A 310 23.10 6.11 2.23
C HIS A 310 23.81 6.93 3.30
N SER A 311 24.16 8.21 3.03
CA SER A 311 24.79 9.10 4.02
C SER A 311 23.90 9.30 5.25
N LEU A 312 22.58 9.29 5.09
CA LEU A 312 21.59 9.38 6.15
C LEU A 312 21.30 8.02 6.83
N GLY A 313 21.87 6.93 6.32
CA GLY A 313 21.65 5.57 6.84
C GLY A 313 20.28 5.01 6.53
N ILE A 314 19.65 5.49 5.45
CA ILE A 314 18.34 5.04 4.96
C ILE A 314 18.55 3.89 3.97
N MET A 315 17.86 2.77 4.19
CA MET A 315 17.82 1.65 3.26
C MET A 315 16.92 1.98 2.06
N ILE A 316 17.29 1.45 0.90
CA ILE A 316 16.58 1.75 -0.35
C ILE A 316 15.88 0.48 -0.85
N ASN A 317 14.58 0.57 -1.07
CA ASN A 317 13.81 -0.38 -1.84
C ASN A 317 13.54 0.23 -3.22
N GLY A 318 14.29 -0.18 -4.24
CA GLY A 318 14.15 0.33 -5.60
C GLY A 318 13.03 -0.38 -6.35
N SER A 319 12.19 0.39 -7.06
CA SER A 319 11.15 -0.14 -7.95
C SER A 319 11.54 0.06 -9.40
N PHE A 320 11.43 -1.01 -10.20
CA PHE A 320 11.71 -1.02 -11.63
C PHE A 320 10.58 -1.69 -12.40
N VAL A 321 10.35 -1.21 -13.62
CA VAL A 321 9.33 -1.71 -14.54
C VAL A 321 10.01 -2.19 -15.82
N PHE A 322 9.70 -3.39 -16.23
CA PHE A 322 10.15 -4.01 -17.50
C PHE A 322 8.99 -4.13 -18.50
N GLY A 323 9.32 -4.19 -19.76
CA GLY A 323 8.36 -4.28 -20.86
C GLY A 323 7.93 -2.92 -21.41
N LEU A 324 8.67 -1.88 -21.09
CA LEU A 324 8.53 -0.57 -21.75
C LEU A 324 9.00 -0.65 -23.21
N ASP A 325 8.52 0.25 -24.06
CA ASP A 325 8.67 0.11 -25.50
C ASP A 325 10.12 0.24 -26.01
N ASP A 326 11.03 0.88 -25.24
CA ASP A 326 12.46 1.01 -25.53
C ASP A 326 13.32 -0.08 -24.84
N ASP A 327 12.69 -1.08 -24.22
CA ASP A 327 13.42 -2.17 -23.57
C ASP A 327 13.91 -3.18 -24.60
N ASP A 328 15.17 -3.61 -24.45
CA ASP A 328 15.82 -4.69 -25.19
C ASP A 328 16.09 -5.91 -24.27
N PRO A 329 16.50 -7.07 -24.82
CA PRO A 329 16.76 -8.27 -24.01
C PRO A 329 17.81 -8.09 -22.90
N ASP A 330 18.68 -7.10 -23.00
CA ASP A 330 19.74 -6.83 -22.01
C ASP A 330 19.28 -5.93 -20.85
N VAL A 331 18.08 -5.38 -20.91
CA VAL A 331 17.54 -4.45 -19.89
C VAL A 331 17.54 -5.08 -18.49
N PHE A 332 17.22 -6.35 -18.37
CA PHE A 332 17.16 -7.07 -17.10
C PHE A 332 18.51 -7.12 -16.42
N ARG A 333 19.53 -7.56 -17.14
CA ARG A 333 20.92 -7.62 -16.65
C ARG A 333 21.44 -6.24 -16.29
N ARG A 334 21.29 -5.26 -17.18
CA ARG A 334 21.73 -3.87 -16.92
C ARG A 334 21.10 -3.28 -15.67
N THR A 335 19.81 -3.51 -15.47
CA THR A 335 19.08 -3.00 -14.29
C THR A 335 19.58 -3.66 -13.02
N VAL A 336 19.74 -4.99 -13.01
CA VAL A 336 20.26 -5.72 -11.85
C VAL A 336 21.68 -5.32 -11.51
N ASP A 337 22.58 -5.26 -12.51
CA ASP A 337 23.97 -4.87 -12.33
C ASP A 337 24.08 -3.44 -11.76
N TRP A 338 23.26 -2.52 -12.27
CA TRP A 338 23.19 -1.15 -11.77
C TRP A 338 22.70 -1.10 -10.33
N ALA A 339 21.63 -1.83 -10.00
CA ALA A 339 21.07 -1.86 -8.66
C ALA A 339 22.04 -2.45 -7.62
N VAL A 340 22.76 -3.52 -7.98
CA VAL A 340 23.79 -4.15 -7.15
C VAL A 340 24.98 -3.21 -6.98
N LYS A 341 25.48 -2.59 -8.05
CA LYS A 341 26.57 -1.62 -8.03
C LYS A 341 26.27 -0.45 -7.10
N ASN A 342 25.03 0.03 -7.10
CA ASN A 342 24.59 1.15 -6.28
C ASN A 342 24.09 0.73 -4.88
N SER A 343 24.34 -0.51 -4.47
CA SER A 343 24.00 -1.01 -3.12
C SER A 343 22.52 -0.80 -2.72
N LEU A 344 21.58 -1.00 -3.66
CA LEU A 344 20.17 -1.00 -3.34
C LEU A 344 19.88 -2.19 -2.41
N THR A 345 19.22 -1.91 -1.28
CA THR A 345 19.01 -2.93 -0.23
C THR A 345 18.03 -4.00 -0.68
N THR A 346 16.94 -3.60 -1.30
CA THR A 346 15.96 -4.47 -1.93
C THR A 346 15.49 -3.87 -3.26
N CYS A 347 15.04 -4.71 -4.18
CA CYS A 347 14.39 -4.28 -5.41
C CYS A 347 13.07 -5.00 -5.61
N THR A 348 12.11 -4.26 -6.14
CA THR A 348 10.85 -4.80 -6.61
C THR A 348 10.81 -4.58 -8.13
N PHE A 349 10.70 -5.68 -8.87
CA PHE A 349 10.56 -5.62 -10.32
C PHE A 349 9.10 -5.86 -10.71
N HIS A 350 8.64 -5.18 -11.74
CA HIS A 350 7.28 -5.26 -12.24
C HIS A 350 7.31 -5.44 -13.75
N ILE A 351 6.40 -6.23 -14.28
CA ILE A 351 6.05 -6.18 -15.70
C ILE A 351 5.04 -5.05 -15.85
N LEU A 352 5.27 -4.16 -16.84
CA LEU A 352 4.36 -3.07 -17.14
C LEU A 352 2.93 -3.61 -17.28
N THR A 353 2.01 -3.09 -16.50
CA THR A 353 0.63 -3.54 -16.51
C THR A 353 -0.28 -2.35 -16.77
N PRO A 354 -0.96 -2.31 -17.92
CA PRO A 354 -1.88 -1.24 -18.23
C PRO A 354 -3.17 -1.40 -17.41
N TYR A 355 -3.30 -0.66 -16.33
CA TYR A 355 -4.49 -0.70 -15.49
C TYR A 355 -5.65 0.07 -16.14
N PRO A 356 -6.88 -0.48 -16.13
CA PRO A 356 -8.06 0.22 -16.62
C PRO A 356 -8.20 1.64 -16.02
N GLY A 357 -8.67 2.56 -16.85
CA GLY A 357 -8.82 3.97 -16.49
C GLY A 357 -7.55 4.81 -16.66
N THR A 358 -6.34 4.20 -16.70
CA THR A 358 -5.08 4.93 -16.94
C THR A 358 -4.94 5.38 -18.40
N ARG A 359 -4.10 6.39 -18.63
CA ARG A 359 -3.76 6.83 -19.99
C ARG A 359 -3.08 5.73 -20.78
N LEU A 360 -2.19 4.97 -20.13
CA LEU A 360 -1.51 3.84 -20.74
C LEU A 360 -2.50 2.78 -21.24
N PHE A 361 -3.51 2.42 -20.42
CA PHE A 361 -4.52 1.45 -20.82
C PHE A 361 -5.30 1.93 -22.04
N LYS A 362 -5.82 3.16 -22.01
CA LYS A 362 -6.58 3.76 -23.11
C LYS A 362 -5.77 3.78 -24.40
N GLU A 363 -4.48 4.12 -24.33
CA GLU A 363 -3.62 4.15 -25.51
C GLU A 363 -3.33 2.75 -26.04
N MET A 364 -2.99 1.78 -25.16
CA MET A 364 -2.76 0.39 -25.59
C MET A 364 -4.03 -0.28 -26.12
N GLU A 365 -5.19 0.05 -25.58
CA GLU A 365 -6.48 -0.42 -26.09
C GLU A 365 -6.75 0.13 -27.51
N ARG A 366 -6.55 1.45 -27.71
CA ARG A 366 -6.65 2.10 -29.03
C ARG A 366 -5.71 1.49 -30.06
N GLN A 367 -4.52 1.07 -29.65
CA GLN A 367 -3.52 0.39 -30.48
C GLN A 367 -3.80 -1.11 -30.68
N GLY A 368 -4.83 -1.68 -30.04
CA GLY A 368 -5.11 -3.11 -30.08
C GLY A 368 -4.04 -3.98 -29.39
N ARG A 369 -3.30 -3.42 -28.43
CA ARG A 369 -2.23 -4.10 -27.72
C ARG A 369 -2.68 -4.87 -26.48
N ILE A 370 -3.89 -4.63 -25.94
CA ILE A 370 -4.43 -5.39 -24.79
C ILE A 370 -4.76 -6.81 -25.27
N LEU A 371 -4.16 -7.83 -24.63
CA LEU A 371 -4.34 -9.23 -25.03
C LEU A 371 -5.66 -9.83 -24.53
N HIS A 372 -6.05 -9.48 -23.31
CA HIS A 372 -7.26 -9.98 -22.66
C HIS A 372 -7.65 -9.10 -21.48
N ARG A 373 -8.88 -9.30 -20.97
CA ARG A 373 -9.38 -8.65 -19.76
C ARG A 373 -9.58 -9.65 -18.62
N ASN A 374 -8.70 -10.64 -18.52
CA ASN A 374 -8.63 -11.49 -17.33
C ASN A 374 -7.91 -10.73 -16.22
N TRP A 375 -8.67 -10.04 -15.39
CA TRP A 375 -8.14 -9.16 -14.34
C TRP A 375 -7.29 -9.87 -13.31
N ASP A 376 -7.50 -11.16 -13.07
CA ASP A 376 -6.68 -11.97 -12.16
C ASP A 376 -5.18 -11.97 -12.55
N LEU A 377 -4.88 -11.72 -13.84
CA LEU A 377 -3.51 -11.70 -14.37
C LEU A 377 -2.88 -10.29 -14.39
N TYR A 378 -3.60 -9.24 -13.97
CA TYR A 378 -3.07 -7.87 -13.93
C TYR A 378 -2.29 -7.59 -12.63
N ASP A 379 -1.43 -8.52 -12.26
CA ASP A 379 -0.70 -8.57 -10.97
C ASP A 379 0.74 -8.02 -11.05
N THR A 380 1.12 -7.39 -12.17
CA THR A 380 2.47 -6.91 -12.50
C THR A 380 3.53 -8.01 -12.68
N ARG A 381 3.11 -9.28 -12.80
CA ARG A 381 3.99 -10.44 -12.99
C ARG A 381 3.71 -11.19 -14.29
N GLN A 382 2.58 -10.91 -14.90
CA GLN A 382 2.12 -11.52 -16.14
C GLN A 382 2.14 -10.50 -17.26
N VAL A 383 2.37 -10.99 -18.48
CA VAL A 383 2.33 -10.16 -19.68
C VAL A 383 0.90 -10.16 -20.20
N VAL A 384 0.21 -9.03 -20.07
CA VAL A 384 -1.21 -8.86 -20.43
C VAL A 384 -1.43 -7.97 -21.66
N TYR A 385 -0.35 -7.60 -22.33
CA TYR A 385 -0.37 -6.72 -23.51
C TYR A 385 0.72 -7.14 -24.53
N ARG A 386 0.61 -6.68 -25.76
CA ARG A 386 1.64 -6.87 -26.80
C ARG A 386 2.77 -5.88 -26.56
N THR A 387 3.95 -6.40 -26.29
CA THR A 387 5.20 -5.67 -26.15
C THR A 387 5.74 -5.21 -27.51
N VAL A 388 6.72 -4.30 -27.52
CA VAL A 388 7.36 -3.80 -28.76
C VAL A 388 8.76 -4.39 -28.91
N GLY A 389 9.67 -4.12 -27.96
CA GLY A 389 11.08 -4.51 -28.05
C GLY A 389 11.37 -5.96 -27.61
N LEU A 390 10.43 -6.61 -26.91
CA LEU A 390 10.57 -7.94 -26.34
C LEU A 390 9.36 -8.80 -26.72
N SER A 391 9.54 -10.09 -26.88
CA SER A 391 8.41 -11.03 -26.90
C SER A 391 7.86 -11.26 -25.47
N ALA A 392 6.62 -11.74 -25.37
CA ALA A 392 6.03 -12.03 -24.06
C ALA A 392 6.81 -13.10 -23.25
N PRO A 393 7.32 -14.21 -23.86
CA PRO A 393 8.19 -15.13 -23.17
C PRO A 393 9.50 -14.49 -22.69
N GLU A 394 10.20 -13.72 -23.54
CA GLU A 394 11.45 -13.03 -23.18
C GLU A 394 11.23 -12.07 -22.00
N LEU A 395 10.14 -11.32 -22.01
CA LEU A 395 9.81 -10.41 -20.91
C LEU A 395 9.57 -11.19 -19.61
N LYS A 396 8.83 -12.31 -19.67
CA LYS A 396 8.54 -13.11 -18.46
C LYS A 396 9.79 -13.80 -17.93
N GLU A 397 10.59 -14.41 -18.77
CA GLU A 397 11.84 -15.08 -18.39
C GLU A 397 12.86 -14.07 -17.86
N GLY A 398 12.99 -12.92 -18.51
CA GLY A 398 13.85 -11.84 -18.07
C GLY A 398 13.46 -11.27 -16.72
N TYR A 399 12.16 -11.09 -16.47
CA TYR A 399 11.62 -10.68 -15.19
C TYR A 399 11.98 -11.67 -14.07
N ASP A 400 11.74 -12.98 -14.29
CA ASP A 400 12.08 -14.02 -13.33
C ASP A 400 13.59 -14.11 -13.08
N SER A 401 14.38 -13.97 -14.14
CA SER A 401 15.85 -13.93 -14.09
C SER A 401 16.35 -12.74 -13.29
N ALA A 402 15.75 -11.55 -13.45
CA ALA A 402 16.11 -10.35 -12.70
C ALA A 402 15.92 -10.56 -11.18
N TYR A 403 14.77 -11.11 -10.77
CA TYR A 403 14.53 -11.46 -9.37
C TYR A 403 15.54 -12.48 -8.83
N ASN A 404 15.77 -13.57 -9.56
CA ASN A 404 16.69 -14.62 -9.14
C ASN A 404 18.12 -14.11 -9.05
N SER A 405 18.56 -13.29 -10.01
CA SER A 405 19.89 -12.71 -10.06
C SER A 405 20.11 -11.69 -8.95
N PHE A 406 19.22 -10.70 -8.80
CA PHE A 406 19.36 -9.66 -7.76
C PHE A 406 19.42 -10.27 -6.36
N TYR A 407 18.55 -11.23 -6.05
CA TYR A 407 18.49 -11.91 -4.77
C TYR A 407 19.38 -13.15 -4.67
N SER A 408 20.36 -13.35 -5.57
CA SER A 408 21.40 -14.35 -5.36
C SER A 408 22.28 -13.97 -4.17
N TRP A 409 22.80 -14.96 -3.43
CA TRP A 409 23.68 -14.69 -2.28
C TRP A 409 24.92 -13.87 -2.69
N THR A 410 25.46 -14.13 -3.90
CA THR A 410 26.59 -13.39 -4.45
C THR A 410 26.25 -11.91 -4.61
N ASN A 411 25.10 -11.57 -5.20
CA ASN A 411 24.71 -10.20 -5.43
C ASN A 411 24.26 -9.49 -4.14
N ILE A 412 23.58 -10.19 -3.21
CA ILE A 412 23.31 -9.65 -1.87
C ILE A 412 24.63 -9.27 -1.18
N LEU A 413 25.63 -10.14 -1.22
CA LEU A 413 26.93 -9.86 -0.61
C LEU A 413 27.64 -8.68 -1.31
N ARG A 414 27.69 -8.68 -2.65
CA ARG A 414 28.30 -7.57 -3.43
C ARG A 414 27.64 -6.23 -3.11
N ALA A 415 26.31 -6.16 -3.15
CA ALA A 415 25.58 -4.94 -2.80
C ALA A 415 25.84 -4.51 -1.36
N SER A 416 25.91 -5.46 -0.42
CA SER A 416 26.19 -5.16 0.98
C SER A 416 27.61 -4.57 1.18
N LEU A 417 28.61 -5.12 0.49
CA LEU A 417 30.01 -4.66 0.58
C LEU A 417 30.23 -3.27 -0.02
N GLY A 418 29.30 -2.73 -0.80
CA GLY A 418 29.38 -1.38 -1.35
C GLY A 418 29.16 -0.25 -0.32
N HIS A 419 28.88 -0.58 0.95
CA HIS A 419 28.75 0.42 2.01
C HIS A 419 30.08 0.70 2.72
N ASP A 420 30.37 1.98 2.99
CA ASP A 420 31.62 2.43 3.65
C ASP A 420 31.77 1.96 5.10
N ARG A 421 30.67 1.62 5.79
CA ARG A 421 30.68 1.27 7.21
C ARG A 421 30.19 -0.15 7.43
N ILE A 422 30.95 -0.95 8.15
CA ILE A 422 30.64 -2.36 8.44
C ILE A 422 29.22 -2.57 9.02
N ARG A 423 28.75 -1.65 9.85
CA ARG A 423 27.39 -1.70 10.40
C ARG A 423 26.29 -1.67 9.31
N TYR A 424 26.51 -0.93 8.21
CA TYR A 424 25.59 -0.86 7.09
C TYR A 424 25.71 -2.09 6.19
N VAL A 425 26.92 -2.65 6.06
CA VAL A 425 27.15 -3.93 5.39
C VAL A 425 26.32 -5.04 6.06
N ILE A 426 26.47 -5.18 7.39
CA ILE A 426 25.74 -6.19 8.17
C ILE A 426 24.22 -5.96 8.09
N LYS A 427 23.79 -4.70 8.24
CA LYS A 427 22.38 -4.33 8.17
C LYS A 427 21.76 -4.66 6.80
N HIS A 428 22.44 -4.30 5.72
CA HIS A 428 22.02 -4.59 4.36
C HIS A 428 21.89 -6.10 4.13
N PHE A 429 22.96 -6.84 4.44
CA PHE A 429 23.00 -8.30 4.27
C PHE A 429 21.89 -9.01 5.07
N ALA A 430 21.71 -8.62 6.33
CA ALA A 430 20.66 -9.19 7.19
C ALA A 430 19.25 -8.85 6.69
N TYR A 431 19.01 -7.62 6.24
CA TYR A 431 17.71 -7.19 5.74
C TYR A 431 17.37 -7.86 4.41
N ALA A 432 18.26 -7.77 3.40
CA ALA A 432 18.01 -8.34 2.08
C ALA A 432 17.92 -9.87 2.12
N GLY A 433 18.82 -10.53 2.86
CA GLY A 433 18.81 -11.98 3.05
C GLY A 433 17.61 -12.44 3.88
N GLY A 434 17.34 -11.78 5.00
CA GLY A 434 16.22 -12.10 5.88
C GLY A 434 14.87 -11.92 5.20
N TRP A 435 14.69 -10.84 4.46
CA TRP A 435 13.44 -10.57 3.77
C TRP A 435 13.11 -11.60 2.69
N LYS A 436 14.07 -11.89 1.80
CA LYS A 436 13.76 -12.69 0.61
C LYS A 436 14.06 -14.18 0.77
N LYS A 437 15.09 -14.54 1.51
CA LYS A 437 15.49 -15.96 1.64
C LYS A 437 14.72 -16.73 2.71
N PHE A 438 14.17 -16.02 3.69
CA PHE A 438 13.38 -16.63 4.76
C PHE A 438 11.85 -16.46 4.56
N GLU A 439 11.41 -16.19 3.34
CA GLU A 439 9.98 -16.06 3.01
C GLU A 439 9.13 -17.27 3.48
N PRO A 440 9.57 -18.55 3.37
CA PRO A 440 8.83 -19.68 3.95
C PRO A 440 8.67 -19.61 5.47
N MET A 441 9.69 -19.14 6.18
CA MET A 441 9.64 -18.94 7.63
C MET A 441 8.64 -17.84 8.02
N TRP A 442 8.61 -16.74 7.28
CA TRP A 442 7.64 -15.67 7.49
C TRP A 442 6.21 -16.17 7.32
N ASN A 443 5.95 -16.98 6.29
CA ASN A 443 4.65 -17.61 6.07
C ASN A 443 4.23 -18.51 7.23
N PHE A 444 5.16 -19.30 7.77
CA PHE A 444 4.91 -20.11 8.95
C PHE A 444 4.55 -19.26 10.17
N LEU A 445 5.31 -18.19 10.43
CA LEU A 445 5.05 -17.28 11.55
C LEU A 445 3.70 -16.56 11.43
N ILE A 446 3.30 -16.16 10.22
CA ILE A 446 1.97 -15.58 9.96
C ILE A 446 0.87 -16.58 10.30
N LYS A 447 1.00 -17.83 9.83
CA LYS A 447 0.01 -18.90 10.09
C LYS A 447 -0.12 -19.24 11.57
N THR A 448 0.98 -19.23 12.31
CA THR A 448 1.03 -19.54 13.75
C THR A 448 0.76 -18.35 14.65
N GLN A 449 0.38 -17.18 14.08
CA GLN A 449 0.18 -15.92 14.81
C GLN A 449 1.40 -15.46 15.64
N GLY A 450 2.58 -15.94 15.25
CA GLY A 450 3.86 -15.69 15.95
C GLY A 450 4.53 -14.36 15.59
N LEU A 451 3.92 -13.52 14.74
CA LEU A 451 4.52 -12.29 14.21
C LEU A 451 4.88 -11.27 15.30
N ASN A 452 4.07 -11.14 16.34
CA ASN A 452 4.36 -10.22 17.45
C ASN A 452 5.70 -10.50 18.13
N LYS A 453 6.19 -11.76 18.07
CA LYS A 453 7.51 -12.13 18.61
C LYS A 453 8.67 -11.68 17.71
N MET A 454 8.39 -11.37 16.45
CA MET A 454 9.40 -10.95 15.46
C MET A 454 9.50 -9.42 15.28
N LEU A 455 8.48 -8.66 15.71
CA LEU A 455 8.52 -7.19 15.67
C LEU A 455 9.76 -6.59 16.32
N PRO A 456 10.23 -7.05 17.52
CA PRO A 456 11.45 -6.52 18.14
C PRO A 456 12.70 -6.76 17.28
N LEU A 457 12.76 -7.88 16.55
CA LEU A 457 13.87 -8.17 15.63
C LEU A 457 13.87 -7.21 14.43
N LEU A 458 12.70 -6.96 13.87
CA LEU A 458 12.52 -6.01 12.75
C LEU A 458 12.88 -4.59 13.19
N GLU A 459 12.44 -4.19 14.37
CA GLU A 459 12.79 -2.90 14.98
C GLU A 459 14.30 -2.78 15.25
N ALA A 460 14.94 -3.84 15.72
CA ALA A 460 16.39 -3.86 15.94
C ALA A 460 17.17 -3.71 14.63
N ILE A 461 16.75 -4.38 13.55
CA ILE A 461 17.37 -4.26 12.23
C ILE A 461 17.18 -2.84 11.67
N LEU A 462 16.01 -2.25 11.83
CA LEU A 462 15.69 -0.89 11.35
C LEU A 462 16.35 0.20 12.21
N SER A 463 16.58 -0.04 13.51
CA SER A 463 17.11 0.94 14.43
C SER A 463 18.52 1.42 14.04
N LYS A 464 18.86 2.69 14.39
CA LYS A 464 20.27 3.10 14.41
C LYS A 464 21.01 2.23 15.43
N VAL A 465 22.09 1.57 15.00
CA VAL A 465 23.03 0.97 15.95
C VAL A 465 23.62 2.12 16.76
N LYS A 466 23.27 2.22 18.05
CA LYS A 466 23.83 3.24 18.96
C LYS A 466 25.34 3.07 18.95
N SER A 467 26.09 4.12 18.60
CA SER A 467 27.51 4.23 18.93
C SER A 467 27.57 4.26 20.44
N GLY A 468 28.29 3.29 21.02
CA GLY A 468 28.35 3.08 22.46
C GLY A 468 28.74 4.33 23.26
N LYS A 469 27.71 4.95 23.86
CA LYS A 469 27.73 5.68 25.10
C LYS A 469 26.43 5.33 25.79
N THR A 470 26.52 4.52 26.80
CA THR A 470 25.45 4.20 27.73
C THR A 470 24.94 5.47 28.37
N ASP A 471 23.69 5.81 28.11
CA ASP A 471 22.91 6.79 28.87
C ASP A 471 22.45 6.11 30.17
N PRO A 472 22.85 6.58 31.37
CA PRO A 472 22.51 5.93 32.63
C PRO A 472 21.03 6.03 33.03
N ASN A 473 20.19 6.75 32.28
CA ASN A 473 18.81 7.04 32.62
C ASN A 473 17.74 6.35 31.72
N ALA A 474 18.09 5.26 31.04
CA ALA A 474 17.09 4.46 30.32
C ALA A 474 16.24 3.67 31.31
N HIS A 475 15.12 4.25 31.71
CA HIS A 475 14.06 3.52 32.43
C HIS A 475 13.59 2.33 31.59
N THR A 476 13.83 1.14 32.13
CA THR A 476 13.26 -0.12 31.69
C THR A 476 11.73 -0.04 31.75
N LEU A 477 11.09 0.13 30.60
CA LEU A 477 9.65 -0.11 30.49
C LEU A 477 9.44 -1.63 30.49
N SER A 478 8.77 -2.10 31.54
CA SER A 478 8.30 -3.45 31.76
C SER A 478 7.44 -3.95 30.60
N PRO A 479 7.49 -5.25 30.23
CA PRO A 479 6.62 -5.81 29.22
C PRO A 479 5.19 -5.90 29.76
N PHE A 480 4.27 -5.37 28.98
CA PHE A 480 2.80 -5.47 28.96
C PHE A 480 2.06 -6.04 30.19
N PRO A 481 1.01 -5.35 30.66
CA PRO A 481 0.01 -5.98 31.52
C PRO A 481 -0.84 -6.97 30.70
N ALA A 482 -1.08 -8.13 31.29
CA ALA A 482 -2.00 -9.13 30.80
C ALA A 482 -3.41 -8.53 30.68
N ILE A 483 -4.02 -8.67 29.52
CA ILE A 483 -5.44 -8.41 29.33
C ILE A 483 -6.15 -9.72 29.67
N ALA A 484 -7.00 -9.64 30.70
CA ALA A 484 -7.96 -10.66 31.07
C ALA A 484 -9.10 -10.75 30.04
#